data_d8f984f63903333a931ab846f380baa6
#
_entry.id   d8f984f63903333a931ab846f380baa6
#
_cell.length_a   1.000
_cell.length_b   1.000
_cell.length_c   1.000
_cell.angle_alpha   90.00
_cell.angle_beta   90.00
_cell.angle_gamma   90.00
#
_symmetry.space_group_name_H-M   'P 1'
#
loop_
_entity.id
_entity.type
_entity.pdbx_description
1 polymer ?
#
loop_
_entity_poly.entity_id
_entity_poly.type
_entity_poly.pdbx_seq_one_letter_code
_entity_poly.pdbx_strand_id
1 'polypeptide(L)'
;SGEFDFGFAYDGDADRIALLSKKYNFKGDILAIFFSKHMKNPTVIGEVKCSQVMYDTINSYGKAIMYKTGHSNLKVKIKETNADFAAEVSGHLFFNDRYFGYDDAIYATLRALELIDAGFDFDLEFEALPQVYSTPEINITVTEDTKFKIIEDLKVALQNPPSDFPKIKDIITVDGVRVIFEKGWGLVRASNTTPKLVTRFE
;
A
#
# COMPACT_ATOMS: atom_id res chain seq x y z
N SER A 1 -1.22 25.44 11.80
CA SER A 1 -1.13 26.88 11.55
C SER A 1 -1.36 27.15 10.08
N GLY A 2 -2.06 28.21 9.71
CA GLY A 2 -2.47 28.49 8.34
C GLY A 2 -1.40 29.09 7.40
N GLU A 3 -0.13 29.01 7.76
CA GLU A 3 0.97 29.64 7.01
C GLU A 3 1.61 28.73 5.96
N PHE A 4 1.38 27.40 6.06
CA PHE A 4 2.02 26.43 5.19
C PHE A 4 0.97 25.62 4.41
N ASP A 5 1.23 25.31 3.15
CA ASP A 5 0.34 24.54 2.29
C ASP A 5 0.58 23.04 2.43
N PHE A 6 1.82 22.63 2.66
CA PHE A 6 2.22 21.24 2.84
C PHE A 6 3.10 21.02 4.07
N GLY A 7 3.06 19.81 4.61
CA GLY A 7 3.93 19.33 5.67
C GLY A 7 4.49 17.95 5.34
N PHE A 8 5.73 17.72 5.73
CA PHE A 8 6.40 16.42 5.62
C PHE A 8 6.81 15.97 7.00
N ALA A 9 6.43 14.75 7.38
CA ALA A 9 6.85 14.14 8.63
C ALA A 9 7.57 12.83 8.35
N TYR A 10 8.58 12.54 9.14
CA TYR A 10 9.42 11.36 9.02
C TYR A 10 9.40 10.57 10.32
N ASP A 11 9.67 9.28 10.23
CA ASP A 11 9.97 8.49 11.42
C ASP A 11 11.44 8.63 11.86
N GLY A 12 11.89 7.79 12.82
CA GLY A 12 13.16 8.00 13.51
C GLY A 12 14.41 7.88 12.65
N ASP A 13 14.37 7.08 11.59
CA ASP A 13 15.47 6.86 10.65
C ASP A 13 15.21 7.41 9.24
N ALA A 14 14.05 8.12 9.07
CA ALA A 14 13.65 8.82 7.85
C ALA A 14 13.55 7.90 6.62
N ASP A 15 13.09 6.67 6.80
CA ASP A 15 12.76 5.74 5.72
C ASP A 15 11.24 5.76 5.38
N ARG A 16 10.40 6.36 6.24
CA ARG A 16 8.97 6.57 6.02
C ARG A 16 8.61 8.05 5.98
N ILE A 17 7.72 8.39 5.06
CA ILE A 17 7.18 9.75 4.89
C ILE A 17 5.68 9.76 5.14
N ALA A 18 5.21 10.80 5.82
CA ALA A 18 3.84 11.26 5.76
C ALA A 18 3.82 12.63 5.08
N LEU A 19 3.09 12.74 3.96
CA LEU A 19 2.83 13.99 3.27
C LEU A 19 1.44 14.47 3.64
N LEU A 20 1.37 15.70 4.11
CA LEU A 20 0.14 16.34 4.57
C LEU A 20 -0.13 17.61 3.79
N SER A 21 -1.38 17.81 3.39
CA SER A 21 -1.91 19.12 3.02
C SER A 21 -2.68 19.72 4.21
N LYS A 22 -3.31 20.87 4.01
CA LYS A 22 -4.25 21.43 4.99
C LYS A 22 -5.47 20.54 5.22
N LYS A 23 -5.85 19.71 4.24
CA LYS A 23 -7.06 18.90 4.27
C LYS A 23 -6.77 17.42 4.57
N TYR A 24 -5.67 16.86 4.05
CA TYR A 24 -5.45 15.42 3.96
C TYR A 24 -4.08 15.00 4.48
N ASN A 25 -4.03 13.76 4.95
CA ASN A 25 -2.81 12.99 5.18
C ASN A 25 -2.77 11.87 4.13
N PHE A 26 -1.90 12.00 3.14
CA PHE A 26 -1.79 11.05 2.03
C PHE A 26 -0.99 9.83 2.46
N LYS A 27 -1.63 8.65 2.39
CA LYS A 27 -0.99 7.36 2.68
C LYS A 27 -0.05 6.96 1.55
N GLY A 28 0.87 6.04 1.83
CA GLY A 28 1.86 5.60 0.85
C GLY A 28 1.27 5.01 -0.43
N ASP A 29 0.13 4.33 -0.35
CA ASP A 29 -0.59 3.82 -1.52
C ASP A 29 -1.21 4.93 -2.39
N ILE A 30 -1.67 6.02 -1.78
CA ILE A 30 -2.13 7.21 -2.50
C ILE A 30 -0.94 7.94 -3.14
N LEU A 31 0.15 8.10 -2.39
CA LEU A 31 1.39 8.67 -2.93
C LEU A 31 1.93 7.87 -4.12
N ALA A 32 1.75 6.54 -4.11
CA ALA A 32 2.12 5.69 -5.23
C ALA A 32 1.37 6.05 -6.53
N ILE A 33 0.08 6.38 -6.43
CA ILE A 33 -0.70 6.87 -7.57
C ILE A 33 -0.11 8.20 -8.08
N PHE A 34 0.12 9.15 -7.19
CA PHE A 34 0.56 10.50 -7.55
C PHE A 34 1.94 10.48 -8.23
N PHE A 35 2.91 9.79 -7.66
CA PHE A 35 4.25 9.71 -8.24
C PHE A 35 4.27 8.92 -9.55
N SER A 36 3.61 7.77 -9.59
CA SER A 36 3.64 6.91 -10.79
C SER A 36 2.88 7.50 -11.98
N LYS A 37 1.90 8.38 -11.76
CA LYS A 37 1.17 9.10 -12.81
C LYS A 37 2.09 9.97 -13.69
N HIS A 38 3.25 10.36 -13.17
CA HIS A 38 4.26 11.14 -13.87
C HIS A 38 5.41 10.29 -14.46
N MET A 39 5.28 8.97 -14.41
CA MET A 39 6.22 8.02 -15.03
C MET A 39 5.63 7.49 -16.34
N LYS A 40 6.49 7.08 -17.27
CA LYS A 40 6.04 6.56 -18.57
C LYS A 40 5.82 5.05 -18.48
N ASN A 41 4.58 4.60 -18.63
CA ASN A 41 4.20 3.17 -18.55
C ASN A 41 4.81 2.46 -17.33
N PRO A 42 4.61 2.98 -16.10
CA PRO A 42 5.32 2.50 -14.93
C PRO A 42 4.92 1.08 -14.54
N THR A 43 5.88 0.33 -14.02
CA THR A 43 5.62 -0.87 -13.24
C THR A 43 5.75 -0.50 -11.76
N VAL A 44 4.66 -0.64 -11.00
CA VAL A 44 4.58 -0.24 -9.60
C VAL A 44 4.26 -1.45 -8.72
N ILE A 45 4.99 -1.63 -7.65
CA ILE A 45 4.73 -2.68 -6.66
C ILE A 45 4.05 -2.06 -5.45
N GLY A 46 2.90 -2.62 -5.05
CA GLY A 46 2.25 -2.34 -3.78
C GLY A 46 2.26 -3.57 -2.87
N GLU A 47 2.13 -3.37 -1.57
CA GLU A 47 1.97 -4.46 -0.63
C GLU A 47 0.49 -4.84 -0.44
N VAL A 48 0.22 -6.02 0.10
CA VAL A 48 -1.15 -6.57 0.23
C VAL A 48 -2.13 -5.69 1.01
N LYS A 49 -1.66 -4.72 1.81
CA LYS A 49 -2.50 -3.77 2.55
C LYS A 49 -2.90 -2.54 1.74
N CYS A 50 -2.26 -2.28 0.59
CA CYS A 50 -2.59 -1.13 -0.25
C CYS A 50 -4.04 -1.20 -0.74
N SER A 51 -4.66 -0.02 -0.86
CA SER A 51 -6.03 0.14 -1.38
C SER A 51 -6.18 -0.49 -2.77
N GLN A 52 -7.37 -1.05 -3.04
CA GLN A 52 -7.69 -1.53 -4.39
C GLN A 52 -7.69 -0.37 -5.40
N VAL A 53 -8.05 0.84 -4.94
CA VAL A 53 -7.99 2.06 -5.76
C VAL A 53 -6.58 2.29 -6.32
N MET A 54 -5.52 2.02 -5.55
CA MET A 54 -4.15 2.14 -6.05
C MET A 54 -3.90 1.19 -7.23
N TYR A 55 -4.24 -0.09 -7.07
CA TYR A 55 -4.02 -1.10 -8.12
C TYR A 55 -4.83 -0.80 -9.38
N ASP A 56 -6.10 -0.48 -9.21
CA ASP A 56 -7.00 -0.23 -10.35
C ASP A 56 -6.61 1.06 -11.09
N THR A 57 -6.25 2.12 -10.37
CA THR A 57 -5.82 3.39 -10.97
C THR A 57 -4.51 3.22 -11.72
N ILE A 58 -3.50 2.61 -11.12
CA ILE A 58 -2.19 2.41 -11.78
C ILE A 58 -2.33 1.49 -13.00
N ASN A 59 -3.16 0.45 -12.93
CA ASN A 59 -3.41 -0.45 -14.07
C ASN A 59 -4.10 0.23 -15.25
N SER A 60 -4.67 1.44 -15.08
CA SER A 60 -5.25 2.20 -16.19
C SER A 60 -4.19 2.88 -17.08
N TYR A 61 -2.96 3.08 -16.60
CA TYR A 61 -1.87 3.75 -17.34
C TYR A 61 -0.50 3.06 -17.24
N GLY A 62 -0.40 2.00 -16.45
CA GLY A 62 0.83 1.26 -16.21
C GLY A 62 0.53 -0.18 -15.79
N LYS A 63 1.38 -0.75 -14.95
CA LYS A 63 1.22 -2.08 -14.39
C LYS A 63 1.40 -2.05 -12.87
N ALA A 64 0.39 -2.45 -12.12
CA ALA A 64 0.47 -2.64 -10.68
C ALA A 64 0.70 -4.11 -10.32
N ILE A 65 1.61 -4.38 -9.39
CA ILE A 65 1.94 -5.71 -8.88
C ILE A 65 1.70 -5.72 -7.38
N MET A 66 0.86 -6.65 -6.88
CA MET A 66 0.69 -6.87 -5.46
C MET A 66 1.73 -7.84 -4.93
N TYR A 67 2.37 -7.50 -3.80
CA TYR A 67 3.42 -8.33 -3.22
C TYR A 67 3.36 -8.35 -1.70
N LYS A 68 4.33 -9.05 -1.10
CA LYS A 68 4.44 -9.21 0.36
C LYS A 68 4.80 -7.89 1.03
N THR A 69 4.21 -7.66 2.20
CA THR A 69 4.60 -6.58 3.12
C THR A 69 6.05 -6.74 3.59
N GLY A 70 6.73 -5.64 3.76
CA GLY A 70 8.07 -5.54 4.30
C GLY A 70 9.07 -4.96 3.29
N HIS A 71 9.77 -3.92 3.72
CA HIS A 71 10.71 -3.16 2.89
C HIS A 71 11.74 -4.05 2.18
N SER A 72 12.25 -5.09 2.86
CA SER A 72 13.20 -6.04 2.26
C SER A 72 12.57 -6.86 1.12
N ASN A 73 11.30 -7.27 1.28
CA ASN A 73 10.58 -8.01 0.25
C ASN A 73 10.37 -7.14 -1.00
N LEU A 74 9.99 -5.87 -0.81
CA LEU A 74 9.77 -4.93 -1.91
C LEU A 74 11.07 -4.63 -2.66
N LYS A 75 12.19 -4.43 -1.96
CA LYS A 75 13.52 -4.24 -2.58
C LYS A 75 13.94 -5.42 -3.46
N VAL A 76 13.69 -6.65 -2.99
CA VAL A 76 13.94 -7.85 -3.79
C VAL A 76 13.04 -7.86 -5.02
N LYS A 77 11.74 -7.58 -4.83
CA LYS A 77 10.75 -7.60 -5.92
C LYS A 77 11.00 -6.53 -6.98
N ILE A 78 11.45 -5.33 -6.59
CA ILE A 78 11.91 -4.29 -7.52
C ILE A 78 13.01 -4.83 -8.43
N LYS A 79 14.03 -5.47 -7.87
CA LYS A 79 15.15 -6.04 -8.64
C LYS A 79 14.70 -7.16 -9.57
N GLU A 80 13.81 -8.05 -9.13
CA GLU A 80 13.29 -9.16 -9.94
C GLU A 80 12.48 -8.69 -11.14
N THR A 81 11.70 -7.62 -10.98
CA THR A 81 10.75 -7.15 -11.99
C THR A 81 11.23 -5.92 -12.73
N ASN A 82 12.35 -5.33 -12.32
CA ASN A 82 12.82 -4.01 -12.75
C ASN A 82 11.69 -2.95 -12.65
N ALA A 83 10.91 -3.01 -11.55
CA ALA A 83 9.83 -2.06 -11.31
C ALA A 83 10.39 -0.65 -11.11
N ASP A 84 9.64 0.35 -11.56
CA ASP A 84 10.03 1.77 -11.49
C ASP A 84 9.81 2.35 -10.11
N PHE A 85 8.82 1.80 -9.39
CA PHE A 85 8.41 2.30 -8.08
C PHE A 85 7.80 1.19 -7.21
N ALA A 86 7.94 1.31 -5.90
CA ALA A 86 7.18 0.51 -4.95
C ALA A 86 6.73 1.33 -3.74
N ALA A 87 5.65 0.91 -3.09
CA ALA A 87 5.11 1.59 -1.91
C ALA A 87 4.49 0.64 -0.90
N GLU A 88 4.57 1.03 0.36
CA GLU A 88 3.77 0.50 1.46
C GLU A 88 2.81 1.57 2.00
N VAL A 89 1.66 1.15 2.50
CA VAL A 89 0.69 2.06 3.16
C VAL A 89 1.34 2.87 4.29
N SER A 90 2.32 2.27 4.95
CA SER A 90 3.09 2.86 6.06
C SER A 90 3.95 4.06 5.67
N GLY A 91 4.14 4.34 4.38
CA GLY A 91 4.93 5.46 3.88
C GLY A 91 6.35 5.11 3.44
N HIS A 92 6.76 3.83 3.43
CA HIS A 92 7.97 3.44 2.70
C HIS A 92 7.72 3.60 1.20
N LEU A 93 8.52 4.41 0.54
CA LEU A 93 8.45 4.72 -0.88
C LEU A 93 9.80 4.44 -1.55
N PHE A 94 9.77 3.63 -2.59
CA PHE A 94 10.97 3.12 -3.25
C PHE A 94 10.99 3.58 -4.70
N PHE A 95 11.81 4.56 -5.01
CA PHE A 95 11.99 5.06 -6.37
C PHE A 95 13.12 4.32 -7.05
N ASN A 96 12.87 3.71 -8.21
CA ASN A 96 13.87 3.03 -9.02
C ASN A 96 13.97 3.59 -10.46
N ASP A 97 13.07 4.54 -10.80
CA ASP A 97 13.08 5.24 -12.08
C ASP A 97 14.30 6.16 -12.24
N ARG A 98 14.63 6.91 -11.19
CA ARG A 98 15.74 7.88 -11.13
C ARG A 98 16.54 7.81 -9.84
N TYR A 99 16.40 6.69 -9.09
CA TYR A 99 17.07 6.45 -7.82
C TYR A 99 17.43 4.95 -7.69
N PHE A 100 17.81 4.49 -6.51
CA PHE A 100 18.43 3.19 -6.30
C PHE A 100 17.46 2.08 -5.86
N GLY A 101 16.16 2.35 -5.79
CA GLY A 101 15.15 1.34 -5.44
C GLY A 101 15.15 0.94 -3.96
N TYR A 102 15.56 1.83 -3.06
CA TYR A 102 15.37 1.68 -1.62
C TYR A 102 14.48 2.80 -1.05
N ASP A 103 13.97 2.58 0.15
CA ASP A 103 13.13 3.50 0.90
C ASP A 103 13.97 4.69 1.41
N ASP A 104 13.56 5.89 1.04
CA ASP A 104 14.22 7.14 1.40
C ASP A 104 13.17 8.26 1.42
N ALA A 105 12.75 8.65 2.63
CA ALA A 105 11.74 9.67 2.81
C ALA A 105 12.22 11.08 2.45
N ILE A 106 13.52 11.34 2.56
CA ILE A 106 14.11 12.61 2.16
C ILE A 106 14.06 12.74 0.64
N TYR A 107 14.44 11.67 -0.08
CA TYR A 107 14.32 11.64 -1.54
C TYR A 107 12.86 11.75 -1.98
N ALA A 108 11.94 11.04 -1.30
CA ALA A 108 10.50 11.13 -1.57
C ALA A 108 9.97 12.57 -1.41
N THR A 109 10.49 13.33 -0.42
CA THR A 109 10.17 14.76 -0.25
C THR A 109 10.62 15.57 -1.45
N LEU A 110 11.83 15.36 -1.96
CA LEU A 110 12.33 16.08 -3.15
C LEU A 110 11.45 15.78 -4.36
N ARG A 111 11.00 14.54 -4.54
CA ARG A 111 10.08 14.15 -5.60
C ARG A 111 8.70 14.81 -5.45
N ALA A 112 8.19 14.97 -4.21
CA ALA A 112 6.95 15.68 -3.95
C ALA A 112 7.09 17.17 -4.24
N LEU A 113 8.20 17.81 -3.85
CA LEU A 113 8.49 19.20 -4.17
C LEU A 113 8.61 19.45 -5.68
N GLU A 114 9.19 18.51 -6.43
CA GLU A 114 9.25 18.54 -7.88
C GLU A 114 7.84 18.56 -8.51
N LEU A 115 6.90 17.78 -7.98
CA LEU A 115 5.50 17.78 -8.42
C LEU A 115 4.80 19.10 -8.05
N ILE A 116 5.02 19.62 -6.85
CA ILE A 116 4.46 20.90 -6.40
C ILE A 116 4.96 22.05 -7.31
N ASP A 117 6.25 22.10 -7.61
CA ASP A 117 6.84 23.11 -8.50
C ASP A 117 6.29 23.01 -9.92
N ALA A 118 5.97 21.79 -10.38
CA ALA A 118 5.29 21.56 -11.66
C ALA A 118 3.78 21.89 -11.63
N GLY A 119 3.23 22.36 -10.51
CA GLY A 119 1.83 22.73 -10.38
C GLY A 119 0.87 21.58 -10.09
N PHE A 120 1.37 20.43 -9.60
CA PHE A 120 0.52 19.30 -9.23
C PHE A 120 -0.25 19.62 -7.95
N ASP A 121 -1.57 19.52 -8.00
CA ASP A 121 -2.48 19.74 -6.88
C ASP A 121 -2.84 18.39 -6.23
N PHE A 122 -2.19 18.07 -5.12
CA PHE A 122 -2.39 16.83 -4.38
C PHE A 122 -3.82 16.68 -3.85
N ASP A 123 -4.45 17.76 -3.41
CA ASP A 123 -5.81 17.74 -2.87
C ASP A 123 -6.81 17.44 -3.98
N LEU A 124 -6.71 18.13 -5.12
CA LEU A 124 -7.59 17.94 -6.26
C LEU A 124 -7.45 16.52 -6.84
N GLU A 125 -6.23 16.02 -6.97
CA GLU A 125 -5.96 14.68 -7.47
C GLU A 125 -6.49 13.60 -6.51
N PHE A 126 -6.41 13.84 -5.20
CA PHE A 126 -6.99 12.92 -4.21
C PHE A 126 -8.53 12.92 -4.26
N GLU A 127 -9.14 14.09 -4.37
CA GLU A 127 -10.60 14.25 -4.46
C GLU A 127 -11.18 13.61 -5.74
N ALA A 128 -10.36 13.50 -6.80
CA ALA A 128 -10.74 12.86 -8.05
C ALA A 128 -10.68 11.32 -8.00
N LEU A 129 -10.03 10.72 -7.00
CA LEU A 129 -9.99 9.26 -6.85
C LEU A 129 -11.35 8.69 -6.39
N PRO A 130 -11.65 7.43 -6.75
CA PRO A 130 -12.81 6.73 -6.19
C PRO A 130 -12.79 6.76 -4.66
N GLN A 131 -13.89 7.20 -4.06
CA GLN A 131 -14.01 7.25 -2.61
C GLN A 131 -14.30 5.85 -2.05
N VAL A 132 -13.46 5.40 -1.14
CA VAL A 132 -13.58 4.11 -0.45
C VAL A 132 -13.49 4.30 1.07
N TYR A 133 -14.11 3.40 1.79
CA TYR A 133 -14.04 3.37 3.25
C TYR A 133 -13.13 2.23 3.67
N SER A 134 -12.07 2.53 4.39
CA SER A 134 -11.16 1.51 4.90
C SER A 134 -11.01 1.58 6.41
N THR A 135 -10.86 0.42 7.03
CA THR A 135 -10.48 0.36 8.45
C THR A 135 -9.01 0.75 8.62
N PRO A 136 -8.61 1.23 9.79
CA PRO A 136 -7.21 1.15 10.20
C PRO A 136 -6.74 -0.30 10.24
N GLU A 137 -5.44 -0.54 10.38
CA GLU A 137 -4.92 -1.86 10.68
C GLU A 137 -5.40 -2.30 12.08
N ILE A 138 -6.07 -3.44 12.14
CA ILE A 138 -6.54 -4.04 13.39
C ILE A 138 -5.60 -5.18 13.74
N ASN A 139 -5.00 -5.10 14.92
CA ASN A 139 -4.08 -6.11 15.43
C ASN A 139 -4.81 -7.07 16.36
N ILE A 140 -4.74 -8.37 16.08
CA ILE A 140 -5.28 -9.44 16.92
C ILE A 140 -4.10 -10.19 17.54
N THR A 141 -3.99 -10.13 18.87
CA THR A 141 -2.93 -10.85 19.58
C THR A 141 -3.17 -12.35 19.49
N VAL A 142 -2.14 -13.08 19.08
CA VAL A 142 -2.09 -14.55 19.01
C VAL A 142 -0.75 -15.02 19.55
N THR A 143 -0.46 -16.31 19.49
CA THR A 143 0.87 -16.81 19.81
C THR A 143 1.73 -16.95 18.56
N GLU A 144 3.06 -16.93 18.72
CA GLU A 144 4.00 -17.12 17.63
C GLU A 144 3.76 -18.43 16.89
N ASP A 145 3.47 -19.51 17.63
CA ASP A 145 3.25 -20.85 17.09
C ASP A 145 1.92 -20.99 16.32
N THR A 146 0.92 -20.17 16.65
CA THR A 146 -0.43 -20.31 16.07
C THR A 146 -0.72 -19.38 14.91
N LYS A 147 -0.02 -18.24 14.80
CA LYS A 147 -0.34 -17.19 13.80
C LYS A 147 -0.34 -17.72 12.35
N PHE A 148 0.64 -18.53 11.98
CA PHE A 148 0.73 -19.10 10.63
C PHE A 148 -0.30 -20.20 10.40
N LYS A 149 -0.53 -21.03 11.44
CA LYS A 149 -1.56 -22.07 11.38
C LYS A 149 -2.94 -21.48 11.14
N ILE A 150 -3.29 -20.40 11.81
CA ILE A 150 -4.57 -19.70 11.62
C ILE A 150 -4.73 -19.23 10.15
N ILE A 151 -3.67 -18.74 9.53
CA ILE A 151 -3.71 -18.34 8.11
C ILE A 151 -3.96 -19.56 7.21
N GLU A 152 -3.30 -20.68 7.45
CA GLU A 152 -3.51 -21.90 6.66
C GLU A 152 -4.93 -22.46 6.88
N ASP A 153 -5.41 -22.52 8.12
CA ASP A 153 -6.78 -22.95 8.44
C ASP A 153 -7.82 -22.03 7.76
N LEU A 154 -7.57 -20.71 7.70
CA LEU A 154 -8.42 -19.76 6.99
C LEU A 154 -8.45 -20.02 5.48
N LYS A 155 -7.30 -20.32 4.85
CA LYS A 155 -7.25 -20.70 3.43
C LYS A 155 -8.11 -21.92 3.13
N VAL A 156 -8.08 -22.91 4.01
CA VAL A 156 -8.91 -24.13 3.87
C VAL A 156 -10.40 -23.80 4.05
N ALA A 157 -10.75 -23.03 5.08
CA ALA A 157 -12.14 -22.64 5.34
C ALA A 157 -12.77 -21.86 4.18
N LEU A 158 -11.99 -21.02 3.51
CA LEU A 158 -12.45 -20.21 2.37
C LEU A 158 -12.68 -21.03 1.09
N GLN A 159 -12.26 -22.31 1.03
CA GLN A 159 -12.61 -23.18 -0.10
C GLN A 159 -14.08 -23.63 -0.06
N ASN A 160 -14.65 -23.72 1.14
CA ASN A 160 -16.06 -24.06 1.36
C ASN A 160 -16.65 -23.12 2.43
N PRO A 161 -16.86 -21.83 2.11
CA PRO A 161 -17.37 -20.88 3.07
C PRO A 161 -18.83 -21.18 3.44
N PRO A 162 -19.32 -20.75 4.63
CA PRO A 162 -20.72 -20.86 4.99
C PRO A 162 -21.64 -20.23 3.94
N SER A 163 -22.87 -20.72 3.84
CA SER A 163 -23.84 -20.30 2.81
C SER A 163 -24.25 -18.82 2.91
N ASP A 164 -24.13 -18.23 4.09
CA ASP A 164 -24.37 -16.80 4.38
C ASP A 164 -23.12 -15.93 4.24
N PHE A 165 -21.97 -16.53 3.91
CA PHE A 165 -20.74 -15.78 3.67
C PHE A 165 -20.82 -14.97 2.36
N PRO A 166 -20.32 -13.73 2.33
CA PRO A 166 -20.34 -12.93 1.12
C PRO A 166 -19.67 -13.63 -0.07
N LYS A 167 -20.23 -13.47 -1.27
CA LYS A 167 -19.68 -14.10 -2.46
C LYS A 167 -18.25 -13.65 -2.73
N ILE A 168 -17.33 -14.61 -2.72
CA ILE A 168 -15.92 -14.43 -3.03
C ILE A 168 -15.75 -14.29 -4.54
N LYS A 169 -15.03 -13.24 -4.98
CA LYS A 169 -14.60 -13.05 -6.37
C LYS A 169 -13.22 -13.63 -6.62
N ASP A 170 -12.30 -13.41 -5.67
CA ASP A 170 -10.91 -13.86 -5.78
C ASP A 170 -10.29 -13.98 -4.39
N ILE A 171 -9.23 -14.78 -4.28
CA ILE A 171 -8.43 -14.96 -3.06
C ILE A 171 -6.96 -14.81 -3.40
N ILE A 172 -6.31 -13.78 -2.86
CA ILE A 172 -4.90 -13.50 -3.05
C ILE A 172 -4.14 -13.99 -1.81
N THR A 173 -3.17 -14.88 -2.00
CA THR A 173 -2.44 -15.54 -0.91
C THR A 173 -0.94 -15.21 -0.89
N VAL A 174 -0.55 -14.12 -1.51
CA VAL A 174 0.86 -13.71 -1.62
C VAL A 174 1.48 -13.36 -0.25
N ASP A 175 0.66 -12.82 0.68
CA ASP A 175 1.05 -12.55 2.07
C ASP A 175 -0.20 -12.61 2.97
N GLY A 176 -0.43 -13.76 3.60
CA GLY A 176 -1.68 -14.03 4.30
C GLY A 176 -2.81 -14.39 3.33
N VAL A 177 -4.00 -13.87 3.60
CA VAL A 177 -5.20 -14.07 2.78
C VAL A 177 -5.92 -12.75 2.58
N ARG A 178 -5.96 -12.27 1.34
CA ARG A 178 -6.78 -11.13 0.92
C ARG A 178 -7.93 -11.65 0.08
N VAL A 179 -9.13 -11.54 0.61
CA VAL A 179 -10.37 -11.97 -0.06
C VAL A 179 -11.00 -10.78 -0.76
N ILE A 180 -11.25 -10.92 -2.06
CA ILE A 180 -11.90 -9.90 -2.87
C ILE A 180 -13.38 -10.24 -2.99
N PHE A 181 -14.24 -9.30 -2.65
CA PHE A 181 -15.68 -9.36 -2.75
C PHE A 181 -16.19 -8.49 -3.91
N GLU A 182 -17.50 -8.39 -4.05
CA GLU A 182 -18.12 -7.55 -5.08
C GLU A 182 -17.89 -6.05 -4.85
N LYS A 183 -17.91 -5.63 -3.58
CA LYS A 183 -17.85 -4.22 -3.18
C LYS A 183 -16.73 -3.92 -2.16
N GLY A 184 -15.68 -4.70 -2.15
CA GLY A 184 -14.59 -4.47 -1.22
C GLY A 184 -13.68 -5.68 -1.06
N TRP A 185 -12.79 -5.61 -0.08
CA TRP A 185 -11.89 -6.72 0.25
C TRP A 185 -11.60 -6.77 1.75
N GLY A 186 -11.18 -7.94 2.22
CA GLY A 186 -10.72 -8.15 3.59
C GLY A 186 -9.37 -8.88 3.58
N LEU A 187 -8.45 -8.45 4.43
CA LEU A 187 -7.13 -9.05 4.60
C LEU A 187 -6.96 -9.59 6.01
N VAL A 188 -6.41 -10.79 6.11
CA VAL A 188 -5.84 -11.36 7.34
C VAL A 188 -4.45 -11.88 7.03
N ARG A 189 -3.44 -11.38 7.72
CA ARG A 189 -2.05 -11.82 7.56
C ARG A 189 -1.36 -12.01 8.91
N ALA A 190 -0.39 -12.89 8.97
CA ALA A 190 0.48 -13.02 10.13
C ALA A 190 1.56 -11.93 10.09
N SER A 191 1.78 -11.25 11.22
CA SER A 191 2.91 -10.32 11.34
C SER A 191 4.23 -11.09 11.29
N ASN A 192 5.23 -10.58 10.56
CA ASN A 192 6.56 -11.17 10.48
C ASN A 192 7.41 -10.92 11.75
N THR A 193 7.09 -9.87 12.50
CA THR A 193 7.94 -9.37 13.60
C THR A 193 7.31 -9.51 14.97
N THR A 194 6.01 -9.77 15.05
CA THR A 194 5.27 -9.82 16.32
C THR A 194 4.25 -10.97 16.34
N PRO A 195 3.86 -11.49 17.53
CA PRO A 195 2.83 -12.53 17.68
C PRO A 195 1.42 -11.96 17.47
N LYS A 196 1.12 -11.51 16.27
CA LYS A 196 -0.15 -10.88 15.91
C LYS A 196 -0.63 -11.30 14.52
N LEU A 197 -1.94 -11.32 14.34
CA LEU A 197 -2.55 -11.19 13.03
C LEU A 197 -2.85 -9.70 12.78
N VAL A 198 -2.62 -9.28 11.56
CA VAL A 198 -2.96 -7.95 11.06
C VAL A 198 -4.14 -8.10 10.12
N THR A 199 -5.20 -7.36 10.38
CA THR A 199 -6.38 -7.33 9.51
C THR A 199 -6.66 -5.92 9.02
N ARG A 200 -7.17 -5.80 7.81
CA ARG A 200 -7.63 -4.55 7.20
C ARG A 200 -8.76 -4.86 6.23
N PHE A 201 -9.73 -3.96 6.14
CA PHE A 201 -10.89 -4.07 5.26
C PHE A 201 -11.08 -2.75 4.49
N GLU A 202 -11.59 -2.86 3.28
CA GLU A 202 -11.96 -1.74 2.43
C GLU A 202 -13.24 -2.07 1.67
#